data_b418780aa42120d43c99525f9be3f754
#
_entry.id   b418780aa42120d43c99525f9be3f754
#
_cell.length_a   1.000
_cell.length_b   1.000
_cell.length_c   1.000
_cell.angle_alpha   90.00
_cell.angle_beta   90.00
_cell.angle_gamma   90.00
#
_symmetry.space_group_name_H-M   'P 1'
#
loop_
_entity.id
_entity.type
_entity.pdbx_description
1 polymer ?
#
loop_
_entity_poly.entity_id
_entity_poly.type
_entity_poly.pdbx_seq_one_letter_code
_entity_poly.pdbx_strand_id
1 'polypeptide(L)'
;DILGEPGNLAEIELITATTTTLGKLGFKKFEIRINERRILKAMAAYSGFAEEDYDSVFITLDKMDKIGVDGCAEELERNGYSKENIDKYLGLFKLLEEKTDVAEGVAFLAETLGEYLDADVVKNMTEIATAVNATKSADFQLVFDPTLVRGMSYYTGTIFEIAMPEFGGACGGGGRYDKMVGKFTGNDVPACGFSIGFERIILLLMESGFTIPESPKKVAYIVEKNYPADKLVEVMKQAKEARENNQQVLVVRMNKNKKFQKEQLSNEGYEEFIEFFNN
;
A
#
# COMPACT_ATOMS: atom_id res chain seq x y z
N ASP A 1 5.90 4.87 11.32
CA ASP A 1 5.39 6.10 11.95
C ASP A 1 6.54 7.00 12.38
N ILE A 2 6.33 8.30 12.25
CA ILE A 2 7.25 9.36 12.73
C ILE A 2 6.46 10.24 13.69
N LEU A 3 6.95 10.35 14.92
CA LEU A 3 6.34 11.13 15.99
C LEU A 3 7.25 12.31 16.36
N GLY A 4 6.64 13.46 16.67
CA GLY A 4 7.35 14.66 17.13
C GLY A 4 7.82 15.60 16.00
N GLU A 5 7.59 15.24 14.74
CA GLU A 5 7.92 16.08 13.58
C GLU A 5 6.70 16.89 13.12
N PRO A 6 6.65 18.21 13.35
CA PRO A 6 5.51 19.04 12.98
C PRO A 6 5.48 19.46 11.51
N GLY A 7 6.60 19.36 10.81
CA GLY A 7 6.74 19.76 9.42
C GLY A 7 6.51 18.63 8.43
N ASN A 8 6.74 18.92 7.15
CA ASN A 8 6.49 18.01 6.03
C ASN A 8 7.54 16.89 5.90
N LEU A 9 8.62 16.93 6.71
CA LEU A 9 9.68 15.93 6.66
C LEU A 9 9.14 14.52 6.93
N ALA A 10 8.14 14.39 7.83
CA ALA A 10 7.55 13.10 8.14
C ALA A 10 6.86 12.47 6.93
N GLU A 11 6.07 13.22 6.18
CA GLU A 11 5.42 12.77 4.96
C GLU A 11 6.44 12.38 3.89
N ILE A 12 7.45 13.23 3.66
CA ILE A 12 8.50 13.01 2.66
C ILE A 12 9.27 11.73 2.96
N GLU A 13 9.71 11.53 4.19
CA GLU A 13 10.45 10.35 4.64
C GLU A 13 9.60 9.07 4.51
N LEU A 14 8.35 9.10 4.96
CA LEU A 14 7.47 7.93 4.90
C LEU A 14 7.13 7.52 3.46
N ILE A 15 6.82 8.48 2.59
CA ILE A 15 6.56 8.21 1.17
C ILE A 15 7.83 7.67 0.50
N THR A 16 8.98 8.28 0.75
CA THR A 16 10.27 7.86 0.18
C THR A 16 10.66 6.46 0.66
N ALA A 17 10.55 6.17 1.95
CA ALA A 17 10.86 4.86 2.51
C ALA A 17 9.93 3.76 1.94
N THR A 18 8.63 4.04 1.88
CA THR A 18 7.63 3.11 1.36
C THR A 18 7.86 2.82 -0.12
N THR A 19 8.02 3.85 -0.94
CA THR A 19 8.22 3.68 -2.39
C THR A 19 9.56 3.01 -2.71
N THR A 20 10.62 3.32 -1.97
CA THR A 20 11.91 2.64 -2.10
C THR A 20 11.79 1.15 -1.76
N THR A 21 11.04 0.80 -0.72
CA THR A 21 10.80 -0.59 -0.33
C THR A 21 10.06 -1.36 -1.42
N LEU A 22 8.98 -0.78 -1.95
CA LEU A 22 8.21 -1.38 -3.05
C LEU A 22 9.06 -1.54 -4.32
N GLY A 23 9.87 -0.54 -4.65
CA GLY A 23 10.81 -0.62 -5.78
C GLY A 23 11.86 -1.72 -5.62
N LYS A 24 12.41 -1.93 -4.41
CA LYS A 24 13.33 -3.03 -4.11
C LYS A 24 12.67 -4.41 -4.22
N LEU A 25 11.36 -4.50 -3.98
CA LEU A 25 10.58 -5.72 -4.21
C LEU A 25 10.25 -5.96 -5.70
N GLY A 26 10.61 -5.03 -6.58
CA GLY A 26 10.43 -5.15 -8.03
C GLY A 26 9.14 -4.53 -8.57
N PHE A 27 8.31 -3.91 -7.73
CA PHE A 27 7.11 -3.20 -8.18
C PHE A 27 7.46 -1.96 -8.99
N LYS A 28 6.71 -1.74 -10.06
CA LYS A 28 6.87 -0.62 -11.01
C LYS A 28 5.53 -0.04 -11.39
N LYS A 29 5.53 1.22 -11.83
CA LYS A 29 4.35 1.92 -12.36
C LYS A 29 3.16 1.96 -11.37
N PHE A 30 3.45 1.89 -10.08
CA PHE A 30 2.43 2.11 -9.07
C PHE A 30 2.24 3.60 -8.79
N GLU A 31 1.15 3.94 -8.14
CA GLU A 31 0.83 5.32 -7.78
C GLU A 31 0.83 5.50 -6.27
N ILE A 32 1.33 6.64 -5.82
CA ILE A 32 1.04 7.18 -4.49
C ILE A 32 0.03 8.30 -4.71
N ARG A 33 -1.21 8.03 -4.37
CA ARG A 33 -2.28 9.01 -4.36
C ARG A 33 -2.17 9.84 -3.10
N ILE A 34 -2.25 11.14 -3.22
CA ILE A 34 -2.11 12.08 -2.10
C ILE A 34 -3.23 13.12 -2.11
N ASN A 35 -3.72 13.44 -0.92
CA ASN A 35 -4.67 14.52 -0.68
C ASN A 35 -4.39 15.15 0.70
N GLU A 36 -5.16 16.14 1.08
CA GLU A 36 -5.08 16.78 2.38
C GLU A 36 -6.49 17.06 2.95
N ARG A 37 -6.69 16.74 4.21
CA ARG A 37 -8.00 16.82 4.89
C ARG A 37 -8.62 18.21 4.83
N ARG A 38 -7.83 19.27 4.89
CA ARG A 38 -8.31 20.65 4.81
C ARG A 38 -8.76 21.03 3.40
N ILE A 39 -8.22 20.38 2.35
CA ILE A 39 -8.72 20.51 0.97
C ILE A 39 -10.16 19.98 0.89
N LEU A 40 -10.42 18.79 1.41
CA LEU A 40 -11.77 18.22 1.44
C LEU A 40 -12.77 19.14 2.14
N LYS A 41 -12.39 19.69 3.31
CA LYS A 41 -13.21 20.64 4.05
C LYS A 41 -13.42 21.94 3.29
N ALA A 42 -12.38 22.49 2.68
CA ALA A 42 -12.46 23.73 1.89
C ALA A 42 -13.39 23.57 0.67
N MET A 43 -13.32 22.43 -0.03
CA MET A 43 -14.22 22.13 -1.15
C MET A 43 -15.68 22.02 -0.71
N ALA A 44 -15.94 21.38 0.43
CA ALA A 44 -17.30 21.28 0.98
C ALA A 44 -17.82 22.65 1.43
N ALA A 45 -17.04 23.43 2.18
CA ALA A 45 -17.39 24.78 2.62
C ALA A 45 -17.68 25.70 1.43
N TYR A 46 -16.79 25.73 0.44
CA TYR A 46 -16.96 26.51 -0.80
C TYR A 46 -18.26 26.15 -1.51
N SER A 47 -18.66 24.89 -1.48
CA SER A 47 -19.87 24.39 -2.11
C SER A 47 -21.14 24.65 -1.30
N GLY A 48 -21.02 25.18 -0.06
CA GLY A 48 -22.16 25.59 0.76
C GLY A 48 -22.68 24.50 1.70
N PHE A 49 -21.93 23.41 1.93
CA PHE A 49 -22.28 22.44 2.97
C PHE A 49 -21.95 23.01 4.36
N ALA A 50 -22.77 22.68 5.35
CA ALA A 50 -22.52 23.02 6.74
C ALA A 50 -21.42 22.12 7.34
N GLU A 51 -20.66 22.60 8.32
CA GLU A 51 -19.54 21.85 8.90
C GLU A 51 -19.98 20.52 9.53
N GLU A 52 -21.17 20.49 10.14
CA GLU A 52 -21.78 19.28 10.68
C GLU A 52 -22.08 18.19 9.63
N ASP A 53 -22.18 18.56 8.36
CA ASP A 53 -22.49 17.66 7.26
C ASP A 53 -21.26 17.05 6.59
N TYR A 54 -20.05 17.57 6.87
CA TYR A 54 -18.83 17.17 6.14
C TYR A 54 -18.57 15.67 6.19
N ASP A 55 -18.77 15.02 7.33
CA ASP A 55 -18.53 13.59 7.44
C ASP A 55 -19.48 12.78 6.54
N SER A 56 -20.75 13.18 6.44
CA SER A 56 -21.74 12.56 5.55
C SER A 56 -21.38 12.76 4.07
N VAL A 57 -20.96 13.96 3.71
CA VAL A 57 -20.51 14.30 2.34
C VAL A 57 -19.28 13.48 1.98
N PHE A 58 -18.29 13.35 2.87
CA PHE A 58 -17.06 12.60 2.63
C PHE A 58 -17.29 11.08 2.56
N ILE A 59 -18.24 10.54 3.36
CA ILE A 59 -18.66 9.13 3.24
C ILE A 59 -19.24 8.83 1.86
N THR A 60 -19.99 9.77 1.29
CA THR A 60 -20.53 9.62 -0.07
C THR A 60 -19.40 9.75 -1.10
N LEU A 61 -18.49 10.71 -0.93
CA LEU A 61 -17.34 10.89 -1.81
C LEU A 61 -16.43 9.64 -1.87
N ASP A 62 -16.20 8.98 -0.74
CA ASP A 62 -15.38 7.74 -0.65
C ASP A 62 -15.95 6.58 -1.50
N LYS A 63 -17.17 6.70 -1.96
CA LYS A 63 -17.80 5.73 -2.86
C LYS A 63 -17.66 6.09 -4.33
N MET A 64 -17.09 7.24 -4.66
CA MET A 64 -17.06 7.77 -6.04
C MET A 64 -16.44 6.79 -7.03
N ASP A 65 -15.41 6.07 -6.65
CA ASP A 65 -14.78 5.03 -7.49
C ASP A 65 -15.75 3.87 -7.84
N LYS A 66 -16.77 3.65 -7.01
CA LYS A 66 -17.71 2.54 -7.16
C LYS A 66 -19.02 2.93 -7.83
N ILE A 67 -19.55 4.10 -7.47
CA ILE A 67 -20.89 4.53 -7.92
C ILE A 67 -20.84 5.68 -8.93
N GLY A 68 -19.65 6.24 -9.18
CA GLY A 68 -19.43 7.36 -10.08
C GLY A 68 -20.00 8.68 -9.56
N VAL A 69 -19.79 9.74 -10.34
CA VAL A 69 -20.26 11.10 -10.00
C VAL A 69 -21.78 11.15 -9.89
N ASP A 70 -22.49 10.50 -10.81
CA ASP A 70 -23.96 10.48 -10.81
C ASP A 70 -24.54 9.75 -9.59
N GLY A 71 -23.94 8.61 -9.21
CA GLY A 71 -24.34 7.90 -8.00
C GLY A 71 -24.06 8.69 -6.71
N CYS A 72 -22.97 9.46 -6.67
CA CYS A 72 -22.70 10.39 -5.56
C CYS A 72 -23.76 11.50 -5.52
N ALA A 73 -24.15 12.07 -6.66
CA ALA A 73 -25.18 13.09 -6.72
C ALA A 73 -26.52 12.57 -6.16
N GLU A 74 -26.96 11.39 -6.63
CA GLU A 74 -28.20 10.77 -6.16
C GLU A 74 -28.17 10.45 -4.65
N GLU A 75 -27.02 10.03 -4.11
CA GLU A 75 -26.90 9.75 -2.69
C GLU A 75 -26.93 11.03 -1.84
N LEU A 76 -26.27 12.09 -2.29
CA LEU A 76 -26.30 13.40 -1.62
C LEU A 76 -27.71 14.01 -1.67
N GLU A 77 -28.43 13.91 -2.79
CA GLU A 77 -29.85 14.33 -2.87
C GLU A 77 -30.73 13.55 -1.89
N ARG A 78 -30.56 12.25 -1.78
CA ARG A 78 -31.29 11.41 -0.81
C ARG A 78 -30.99 11.78 0.64
N ASN A 79 -29.77 12.27 0.92
CA ASN A 79 -29.40 12.77 2.24
C ASN A 79 -29.96 14.18 2.53
N GLY A 80 -30.68 14.79 1.58
CA GLY A 80 -31.40 16.05 1.75
C GLY A 80 -30.61 17.30 1.41
N TYR A 81 -29.44 17.17 0.77
CA TYR A 81 -28.64 18.33 0.36
C TYR A 81 -29.20 19.00 -0.88
N SER A 82 -29.00 20.31 -1.00
CA SER A 82 -29.50 21.09 -2.12
C SER A 82 -28.75 20.71 -3.41
N LYS A 83 -29.51 20.70 -4.52
CA LYS A 83 -28.92 20.44 -5.84
C LYS A 83 -27.83 21.44 -6.20
N GLU A 84 -27.97 22.69 -5.81
CA GLU A 84 -26.98 23.73 -6.04
C GLU A 84 -25.62 23.41 -5.38
N ASN A 85 -25.66 22.99 -4.11
CA ASN A 85 -24.44 22.57 -3.37
C ASN A 85 -23.81 21.35 -4.00
N ILE A 86 -24.62 20.35 -4.38
CA ILE A 86 -24.17 19.10 -5.01
C ILE A 86 -23.51 19.39 -6.36
N ASP A 87 -24.17 20.14 -7.24
CA ASP A 87 -23.63 20.47 -8.56
C ASP A 87 -22.33 21.27 -8.45
N LYS A 88 -22.24 22.20 -7.52
CA LYS A 88 -21.04 22.97 -7.25
C LYS A 88 -19.89 22.10 -6.74
N TYR A 89 -20.17 21.21 -5.80
CA TYR A 89 -19.19 20.30 -5.22
C TYR A 89 -18.67 19.29 -6.23
N LEU A 90 -19.55 18.56 -6.91
CA LEU A 90 -19.18 17.55 -7.88
C LEU A 90 -18.55 18.18 -9.15
N GLY A 91 -18.91 19.42 -9.45
CA GLY A 91 -18.30 20.22 -10.52
C GLY A 91 -16.79 20.43 -10.30
N LEU A 92 -16.32 20.59 -9.06
CA LEU A 92 -14.89 20.71 -8.73
C LEU A 92 -14.10 19.48 -9.15
N PHE A 93 -14.63 18.29 -8.92
CA PHE A 93 -13.94 17.03 -9.29
C PHE A 93 -13.82 16.88 -10.81
N LYS A 94 -14.83 17.29 -11.58
CA LYS A 94 -14.76 17.29 -13.03
C LYS A 94 -13.66 18.23 -13.56
N LEU A 95 -13.45 19.38 -12.92
CA LEU A 95 -12.40 20.33 -13.27
C LEU A 95 -11.00 19.85 -12.87
N LEU A 96 -10.92 18.94 -11.90
CA LEU A 96 -9.68 18.34 -11.40
C LEU A 96 -9.31 17.03 -12.10
N GLU A 97 -10.19 16.43 -12.89
CA GLU A 97 -10.01 15.10 -13.49
C GLU A 97 -8.69 14.95 -14.27
N GLU A 98 -8.26 16.00 -14.97
CA GLU A 98 -7.00 16.00 -15.73
C GLU A 98 -5.82 16.59 -14.95
N LYS A 99 -6.02 17.09 -13.72
CA LYS A 99 -5.00 17.77 -12.90
C LYS A 99 -4.42 16.82 -11.85
N THR A 100 -3.71 15.83 -12.31
CA THR A 100 -3.12 14.79 -11.45
C THR A 100 -1.76 15.19 -10.85
N ASP A 101 -1.09 16.21 -11.40
CA ASP A 101 0.10 16.79 -10.76
C ASP A 101 -0.30 17.54 -9.49
N VAL A 102 0.43 17.28 -8.40
CA VAL A 102 0.08 17.82 -7.08
C VAL A 102 0.15 19.35 -7.06
N ALA A 103 1.21 19.93 -7.61
CA ALA A 103 1.40 21.39 -7.61
C ALA A 103 0.35 22.09 -8.48
N GLU A 104 0.04 21.51 -9.65
CA GLU A 104 -1.00 22.02 -10.55
C GLU A 104 -2.39 21.93 -9.92
N GLY A 105 -2.74 20.78 -9.34
CA GLY A 105 -4.04 20.54 -8.72
C GLY A 105 -4.31 21.46 -7.53
N VAL A 106 -3.33 21.61 -6.61
CA VAL A 106 -3.51 22.49 -5.44
C VAL A 106 -3.48 23.97 -5.81
N ALA A 107 -2.70 24.37 -6.84
CA ALA A 107 -2.71 25.74 -7.34
C ALA A 107 -4.07 26.11 -7.95
N PHE A 108 -4.64 25.23 -8.76
CA PHE A 108 -5.99 25.37 -9.30
C PHE A 108 -7.05 25.51 -8.18
N LEU A 109 -6.95 24.69 -7.14
CA LEU A 109 -7.88 24.78 -5.99
C LEU A 109 -7.69 26.09 -5.22
N ALA A 110 -6.47 26.58 -5.05
CA ALA A 110 -6.22 27.85 -4.39
C ALA A 110 -6.87 29.02 -5.14
N GLU A 111 -6.77 29.03 -6.48
CA GLU A 111 -7.41 30.04 -7.31
C GLU A 111 -8.96 29.92 -7.26
N THR A 112 -9.49 28.69 -7.29
CA THR A 112 -10.92 28.45 -7.36
C THR A 112 -11.61 28.68 -6.01
N LEU A 113 -11.03 28.18 -4.93
CA LEU A 113 -11.63 28.22 -3.59
C LEU A 113 -11.35 29.52 -2.82
N GLY A 114 -10.28 30.26 -3.22
CA GLY A 114 -9.93 31.54 -2.59
C GLY A 114 -9.73 31.42 -1.09
N GLU A 115 -10.47 32.21 -0.33
CA GLU A 115 -10.35 32.29 1.14
C GLU A 115 -10.74 30.98 1.91
N TYR A 116 -11.40 30.04 1.24
CA TYR A 116 -11.74 28.75 1.84
C TYR A 116 -10.54 27.81 2.01
N LEU A 117 -9.46 28.01 1.21
CA LEU A 117 -8.27 27.17 1.27
C LEU A 117 -7.08 27.93 1.84
N ASP A 118 -6.56 27.45 2.98
CA ASP A 118 -5.39 28.04 3.61
C ASP A 118 -4.14 27.95 2.73
N ALA A 119 -3.39 29.05 2.62
CA ALA A 119 -2.19 29.12 1.80
C ALA A 119 -1.07 28.15 2.24
N ASP A 120 -1.01 27.77 3.52
CA ASP A 120 -0.05 26.79 4.03
C ASP A 120 -0.33 25.39 3.50
N VAL A 121 -1.59 25.03 3.21
CA VAL A 121 -1.94 23.75 2.56
C VAL A 121 -1.29 23.63 1.20
N VAL A 122 -1.43 24.66 0.37
CA VAL A 122 -0.82 24.73 -0.97
C VAL A 122 0.69 24.61 -0.89
N LYS A 123 1.30 25.38 0.03
CA LYS A 123 2.75 25.35 0.27
C LYS A 123 3.22 23.95 0.68
N ASN A 124 2.55 23.34 1.66
CA ASN A 124 2.94 22.04 2.21
C ASN A 124 2.82 20.93 1.16
N MET A 125 1.70 20.86 0.44
CA MET A 125 1.50 19.87 -0.60
C MET A 125 2.53 20.00 -1.74
N THR A 126 2.84 21.24 -2.14
CA THR A 126 3.86 21.51 -3.18
C THR A 126 5.26 21.14 -2.68
N GLU A 127 5.61 21.41 -1.43
CA GLU A 127 6.88 21.05 -0.81
C GLU A 127 7.06 19.53 -0.76
N ILE A 128 6.04 18.79 -0.29
CA ILE A 128 6.05 17.33 -0.25
C ILE A 128 6.26 16.76 -1.67
N ALA A 129 5.47 17.22 -2.63
CA ALA A 129 5.55 16.73 -4.00
C ALA A 129 6.92 17.01 -4.64
N THR A 130 7.46 18.21 -4.43
CA THR A 130 8.77 18.61 -4.96
C THR A 130 9.89 17.72 -4.37
N ALA A 131 9.90 17.55 -3.05
CA ALA A 131 10.92 16.74 -2.38
C ALA A 131 10.83 15.26 -2.77
N VAL A 132 9.63 14.67 -2.77
CA VAL A 132 9.41 13.27 -3.15
C VAL A 132 9.83 13.03 -4.61
N ASN A 133 9.44 13.91 -5.53
CA ASN A 133 9.81 13.76 -6.94
C ASN A 133 11.31 13.93 -7.17
N ALA A 134 11.97 14.83 -6.44
CA ALA A 134 13.42 15.05 -6.54
C ALA A 134 14.25 13.87 -5.97
N THR A 135 13.71 13.12 -5.01
CA THR A 135 14.40 12.00 -4.35
C THR A 135 13.93 10.61 -4.80
N LYS A 136 13.11 10.57 -5.83
CA LYS A 136 12.48 9.36 -6.37
C LYS A 136 13.52 8.31 -6.78
N SER A 137 13.45 7.12 -6.16
CA SER A 137 14.35 6.00 -6.41
C SER A 137 13.65 4.76 -7.02
N ALA A 138 12.33 4.83 -7.19
CA ALA A 138 11.51 3.77 -7.76
C ALA A 138 10.64 4.30 -8.91
N ASP A 139 10.13 3.41 -9.74
CA ASP A 139 9.23 3.74 -10.84
C ASP A 139 7.78 3.84 -10.33
N PHE A 140 7.40 5.02 -9.87
CA PHE A 140 6.03 5.34 -9.41
C PHE A 140 5.63 6.75 -9.82
N GLN A 141 4.35 7.07 -9.68
CA GLN A 141 3.82 8.42 -9.82
C GLN A 141 3.26 8.91 -8.48
N LEU A 142 3.52 10.19 -8.17
CA LEU A 142 2.83 10.88 -7.09
C LEU A 142 1.65 11.64 -7.72
N VAL A 143 0.43 11.26 -7.36
CA VAL A 143 -0.81 11.69 -8.01
C VAL A 143 -1.66 12.46 -7.02
N PHE A 144 -2.06 13.68 -7.37
CA PHE A 144 -3.09 14.39 -6.62
C PHE A 144 -4.45 13.75 -6.87
N ASP A 145 -5.08 13.26 -5.81
CA ASP A 145 -6.39 12.64 -5.88
C ASP A 145 -7.37 13.34 -4.92
N PRO A 146 -8.15 14.31 -5.40
CA PRO A 146 -9.10 15.04 -4.56
C PRO A 146 -10.24 14.15 -4.05
N THR A 147 -10.44 12.96 -4.61
CA THR A 147 -11.47 12.01 -4.14
C THR A 147 -10.97 11.12 -3.02
N LEU A 148 -9.66 11.12 -2.75
CA LEU A 148 -9.08 10.30 -1.69
C LEU A 148 -9.58 10.77 -0.32
N VAL A 149 -10.38 9.92 0.31
CA VAL A 149 -10.93 10.11 1.66
C VAL A 149 -10.47 8.95 2.52
N ARG A 150 -9.66 9.21 3.52
CA ARG A 150 -9.15 8.20 4.45
C ARG A 150 -9.23 8.67 5.89
N GLY A 151 -9.44 7.74 6.82
CA GLY A 151 -9.27 7.98 8.25
C GLY A 151 -10.00 9.21 8.76
N MET A 152 -11.28 9.38 8.40
CA MET A 152 -12.08 10.58 8.71
C MET A 152 -12.08 10.93 10.18
N SER A 153 -11.97 9.95 11.07
CA SER A 153 -12.04 10.14 12.53
C SER A 153 -10.70 10.53 13.17
N TYR A 154 -9.57 10.41 12.48
CA TYR A 154 -8.26 10.60 13.12
C TYR A 154 -7.19 11.33 12.30
N TYR A 155 -7.23 11.32 10.98
CA TYR A 155 -6.27 12.12 10.20
C TYR A 155 -6.58 13.60 10.27
N THR A 156 -5.53 14.40 10.39
CA THR A 156 -5.59 15.85 10.62
C THR A 156 -5.01 16.70 9.51
N GLY A 157 -4.28 16.09 8.59
CA GLY A 157 -3.57 16.77 7.51
C GLY A 157 -3.48 15.91 6.24
N THR A 158 -2.28 15.78 5.72
CA THR A 158 -1.98 14.98 4.51
C THR A 158 -2.40 13.53 4.67
N ILE A 159 -2.99 12.97 3.64
CA ILE A 159 -3.37 11.56 3.52
C ILE A 159 -2.82 10.98 2.22
N PHE A 160 -2.43 9.71 2.23
CA PHE A 160 -1.86 9.06 1.06
C PHE A 160 -2.22 7.57 0.99
N GLU A 161 -2.20 7.04 -0.23
CA GLU A 161 -2.57 5.67 -0.54
C GLU A 161 -1.66 5.08 -1.61
N ILE A 162 -1.36 3.77 -1.49
CA ILE A 162 -0.68 3.01 -2.54
C ILE A 162 -1.74 2.40 -3.45
N ALA A 163 -1.77 2.80 -4.72
CA ALA A 163 -2.56 2.15 -5.76
C ALA A 163 -1.65 1.30 -6.63
N MET A 164 -1.96 0.00 -6.71
CA MET A 164 -1.24 -0.96 -7.56
C MET A 164 -2.13 -1.31 -8.75
N PRO A 165 -1.68 -1.11 -10.00
CA PRO A 165 -2.47 -1.42 -11.20
C PRO A 165 -2.95 -2.88 -11.22
N GLU A 166 -2.08 -3.80 -10.78
CA GLU A 166 -2.33 -5.24 -10.79
C GLU A 166 -3.36 -5.69 -9.76
N PHE A 167 -3.52 -4.94 -8.67
CA PHE A 167 -4.43 -5.32 -7.57
C PHE A 167 -5.84 -4.75 -7.73
N GLY A 168 -5.99 -3.66 -8.48
CA GLY A 168 -7.27 -2.98 -8.66
C GLY A 168 -7.82 -2.31 -7.38
N GLY A 169 -6.97 -1.99 -6.41
CA GLY A 169 -7.34 -1.37 -5.15
C GLY A 169 -6.14 -0.92 -4.32
N ALA A 170 -6.41 -0.38 -3.14
CA ALA A 170 -5.38 0.10 -2.24
C ALA A 170 -4.53 -1.04 -1.66
N CYS A 171 -3.20 -0.94 -1.77
CA CYS A 171 -2.25 -1.87 -1.17
C CYS A 171 -1.60 -1.34 0.12
N GLY A 172 -1.95 -0.14 0.52
CA GLY A 172 -1.48 0.51 1.74
C GLY A 172 -1.96 1.93 1.82
N GLY A 173 -1.66 2.60 2.90
CA GLY A 173 -1.99 4.01 3.04
C GLY A 173 -1.66 4.56 4.42
N GLY A 174 -1.76 5.87 4.53
CA GLY A 174 -1.38 6.58 5.73
C GLY A 174 -1.81 8.03 5.74
N GLY A 175 -1.23 8.79 6.65
CA GLY A 175 -1.45 10.22 6.77
C GLY A 175 -1.03 10.78 8.11
N ARG A 176 -1.19 12.08 8.27
CA ARG A 176 -0.91 12.83 9.48
C ARG A 176 -2.06 12.72 10.48
N TYR A 177 -1.74 12.46 11.76
CA TYR A 177 -2.72 12.23 12.83
C TYR A 177 -2.30 12.89 14.17
N ASP A 178 -1.97 14.15 14.14
CA ASP A 178 -1.36 14.91 15.24
C ASP A 178 -2.13 14.88 16.58
N LYS A 179 -3.44 14.63 16.55
CA LYS A 179 -4.28 14.60 17.74
C LYS A 179 -4.51 13.22 18.34
N MET A 180 -4.06 12.15 17.66
CA MET A 180 -4.35 10.79 18.11
C MET A 180 -3.57 10.45 19.37
N VAL A 181 -2.28 10.77 19.41
CA VAL A 181 -1.40 10.50 20.57
C VAL A 181 -1.91 11.22 21.81
N GLY A 182 -2.41 12.46 21.66
CA GLY A 182 -2.95 13.27 22.74
C GLY A 182 -4.17 12.63 23.45
N LYS A 183 -4.96 11.82 22.74
CA LYS A 183 -6.09 11.09 23.36
C LYS A 183 -5.63 10.09 24.42
N PHE A 184 -4.40 9.60 24.34
CA PHE A 184 -3.84 8.63 25.28
C PHE A 184 -2.89 9.27 26.30
N THR A 185 -2.18 10.33 25.92
CA THR A 185 -1.12 10.93 26.73
C THR A 185 -1.52 12.25 27.39
N GLY A 186 -2.61 12.86 26.92
CA GLY A 186 -3.07 14.19 27.35
C GLY A 186 -2.33 15.36 26.69
N ASN A 187 -1.32 15.09 25.85
CA ASN A 187 -0.58 16.11 25.11
C ASN A 187 -0.56 15.77 23.63
N ASP A 188 -0.94 16.73 22.78
CA ASP A 188 -0.86 16.56 21.34
C ASP A 188 0.61 16.42 20.91
N VAL A 189 0.87 15.39 20.09
CA VAL A 189 2.18 15.12 19.51
C VAL A 189 2.02 14.99 17.99
N PRO A 190 2.71 15.82 17.20
CA PRO A 190 2.70 15.64 15.75
C PRO A 190 3.07 14.21 15.36
N ALA A 191 2.28 13.61 14.51
CA ALA A 191 2.50 12.23 14.10
C ALA A 191 2.00 12.00 12.67
N CYS A 192 2.78 11.26 11.92
CA CYS A 192 2.45 10.80 10.57
C CYS A 192 2.84 9.33 10.44
N GLY A 193 2.05 8.53 9.74
CA GLY A 193 2.31 7.11 9.57
C GLY A 193 1.92 6.59 8.20
N PHE A 194 2.57 5.51 7.77
CA PHE A 194 2.27 4.81 6.53
C PHE A 194 2.27 3.30 6.77
N SER A 195 1.19 2.63 6.41
CA SER A 195 1.04 1.18 6.54
C SER A 195 0.98 0.53 5.16
N ILE A 196 1.70 -0.57 5.00
CA ILE A 196 1.67 -1.42 3.80
C ILE A 196 0.79 -2.64 4.11
N GLY A 197 -0.14 -2.97 3.21
CA GLY A 197 -0.97 -4.17 3.32
C GLY A 197 -0.15 -5.42 3.02
N PHE A 198 0.40 -6.04 4.07
CA PHE A 198 1.34 -7.16 3.96
C PHE A 198 0.81 -8.29 3.09
N GLU A 199 -0.40 -8.78 3.36
CA GLU A 199 -1.00 -9.90 2.61
C GLU A 199 -1.22 -9.55 1.13
N ARG A 200 -1.59 -8.29 0.84
CA ARG A 200 -1.80 -7.82 -0.54
C ARG A 200 -0.50 -7.79 -1.33
N ILE A 201 0.57 -7.31 -0.72
CA ILE A 201 1.91 -7.27 -1.33
C ILE A 201 2.44 -8.70 -1.54
N ILE A 202 2.28 -9.60 -0.55
CA ILE A 202 2.69 -10.99 -0.69
C ILE A 202 1.91 -11.69 -1.82
N LEU A 203 0.60 -11.46 -1.92
CA LEU A 203 -0.21 -12.03 -3.01
C LEU A 203 0.33 -11.61 -4.38
N LEU A 204 0.56 -10.31 -4.58
CA LEU A 204 1.12 -9.79 -5.83
C LEU A 204 2.51 -10.34 -6.13
N LEU A 205 3.37 -10.49 -5.12
CA LEU A 205 4.70 -11.11 -5.27
C LEU A 205 4.58 -12.58 -5.70
N MET A 206 3.67 -13.33 -5.09
CA MET A 206 3.44 -14.74 -5.47
C MET A 206 2.92 -14.86 -6.90
N GLU A 207 1.96 -14.03 -7.30
CA GLU A 207 1.40 -14.01 -8.65
C GLU A 207 2.43 -13.60 -9.70
N SER A 208 3.36 -12.70 -9.36
CA SER A 208 4.46 -12.30 -10.24
C SER A 208 5.60 -13.33 -10.35
N GLY A 209 5.54 -14.44 -9.58
CA GLY A 209 6.61 -15.44 -9.54
C GLY A 209 7.89 -14.96 -8.83
N PHE A 210 7.75 -14.00 -7.90
CA PHE A 210 8.87 -13.48 -7.11
C PHE A 210 9.57 -14.61 -6.34
N THR A 211 10.89 -14.70 -6.46
CA THR A 211 11.73 -15.62 -5.69
C THR A 211 12.58 -14.85 -4.72
N ILE A 212 12.66 -15.32 -3.47
CA ILE A 212 13.52 -14.70 -2.46
C ILE A 212 14.98 -14.82 -2.92
N PRO A 213 15.70 -13.70 -3.13
CA PRO A 213 17.11 -13.75 -3.49
C PRO A 213 17.89 -14.58 -2.46
N GLU A 214 18.85 -15.39 -2.94
CA GLU A 214 19.70 -16.25 -2.09
C GLU A 214 18.93 -17.26 -1.23
N SER A 215 17.68 -17.58 -1.60
CA SER A 215 16.95 -18.65 -0.91
C SER A 215 17.70 -19.98 -1.10
N PRO A 216 17.88 -20.76 -0.02
CA PRO A 216 18.62 -22.01 -0.12
C PRO A 216 17.94 -22.97 -1.09
N LYS A 217 18.75 -23.60 -1.96
CA LYS A 217 18.26 -24.64 -2.87
C LYS A 217 17.60 -25.76 -2.07
N LYS A 218 16.37 -26.10 -2.42
CA LYS A 218 15.62 -27.19 -1.77
C LYS A 218 15.95 -28.53 -2.45
N VAL A 219 16.47 -29.47 -1.66
CA VAL A 219 16.87 -30.80 -2.12
C VAL A 219 16.14 -31.87 -1.30
N ALA A 220 15.52 -32.85 -1.96
CA ALA A 220 14.88 -33.98 -1.28
C ALA A 220 15.74 -35.24 -1.41
N TYR A 221 16.16 -35.80 -0.29
CA TYR A 221 16.82 -37.09 -0.16
C TYR A 221 15.73 -38.15 0.04
N ILE A 222 15.52 -39.00 -0.96
CA ILE A 222 14.47 -40.02 -0.98
C ILE A 222 15.12 -41.38 -0.72
N VAL A 223 14.90 -41.91 0.48
CA VAL A 223 15.56 -43.11 0.96
C VAL A 223 14.62 -44.31 0.82
N GLU A 224 15.08 -45.38 0.26
CA GLU A 224 14.33 -46.65 0.10
C GLU A 224 13.73 -47.12 1.46
N LYS A 225 12.53 -47.73 1.41
CA LYS A 225 11.75 -48.02 2.61
C LYS A 225 12.51 -48.90 3.60
N ASN A 226 13.23 -49.91 3.15
CA ASN A 226 13.99 -50.86 3.95
C ASN A 226 15.49 -50.60 3.98
N TYR A 227 15.88 -49.30 3.83
CA TYR A 227 17.27 -48.90 3.80
C TYR A 227 17.96 -49.21 5.15
N PRO A 228 19.15 -49.88 5.17
CA PRO A 228 19.82 -50.27 6.37
C PRO A 228 20.15 -49.09 7.29
N ALA A 229 20.06 -49.32 8.61
CA ALA A 229 20.24 -48.27 9.60
C ALA A 229 21.70 -47.73 9.61
N ASP A 230 22.67 -48.60 9.43
CA ASP A 230 24.09 -48.22 9.31
C ASP A 230 24.38 -47.31 8.08
N LYS A 231 23.80 -47.68 6.93
CA LYS A 231 23.89 -46.85 5.72
C LYS A 231 23.09 -45.55 5.84
N LEU A 232 21.99 -45.52 6.60
CA LEU A 232 21.21 -44.31 6.85
C LEU A 232 22.01 -43.25 7.57
N VAL A 233 22.94 -43.62 8.44
CA VAL A 233 23.85 -42.69 9.12
C VAL A 233 24.66 -41.87 8.10
N GLU A 234 25.10 -42.51 7.02
CA GLU A 234 25.88 -41.81 5.99
C GLU A 234 25.00 -40.81 5.20
N VAL A 235 23.75 -41.19 4.88
CA VAL A 235 22.78 -40.27 4.26
C VAL A 235 22.53 -39.04 5.15
N MET A 236 22.43 -39.24 6.45
CA MET A 236 22.22 -38.15 7.40
C MET A 236 23.44 -37.24 7.53
N LYS A 237 24.68 -37.78 7.41
CA LYS A 237 25.90 -36.99 7.36
C LYS A 237 25.93 -36.11 6.10
N GLN A 238 25.64 -36.69 4.93
CA GLN A 238 25.54 -35.95 3.69
C GLN A 238 24.48 -34.85 3.76
N ALA A 239 23.30 -35.15 4.33
CA ALA A 239 22.25 -34.15 4.52
C ALA A 239 22.68 -33.01 5.46
N LYS A 240 23.45 -33.35 6.52
CA LYS A 240 24.03 -32.34 7.43
C LYS A 240 25.02 -31.44 6.69
N GLU A 241 25.96 -32.01 5.96
CA GLU A 241 26.95 -31.26 5.19
C GLU A 241 26.29 -30.36 4.14
N ALA A 242 25.28 -30.84 3.42
CA ALA A 242 24.54 -30.04 2.46
C ALA A 242 23.78 -28.87 3.14
N ARG A 243 23.22 -29.07 4.34
CA ARG A 243 22.58 -27.99 5.12
C ARG A 243 23.60 -26.95 5.59
N GLU A 244 24.81 -27.37 5.99
CA GLU A 244 25.91 -26.48 6.34
C GLU A 244 26.39 -25.64 5.14
N ASN A 245 26.20 -26.16 3.92
CA ASN A 245 26.47 -25.47 2.64
C ASN A 245 25.24 -24.73 2.10
N ASN A 246 24.38 -24.21 2.96
CA ASN A 246 23.21 -23.38 2.62
C ASN A 246 22.19 -24.07 1.72
N GLN A 247 22.00 -25.39 1.84
CA GLN A 247 20.91 -26.13 1.18
C GLN A 247 19.81 -26.47 2.19
N GLN A 248 18.56 -26.43 1.75
CA GLN A 248 17.42 -26.91 2.54
C GLN A 248 17.17 -28.38 2.17
N VAL A 249 17.66 -29.31 2.99
CA VAL A 249 17.58 -30.75 2.71
C VAL A 249 16.46 -31.40 3.52
N LEU A 250 15.51 -32.01 2.81
CA LEU A 250 14.49 -32.90 3.38
C LEU A 250 14.92 -34.37 3.16
N VAL A 251 14.91 -35.17 4.23
CA VAL A 251 15.15 -36.62 4.12
C VAL A 251 13.82 -37.35 4.34
N VAL A 252 13.34 -38.08 3.34
CA VAL A 252 12.05 -38.77 3.38
C VAL A 252 12.16 -40.22 2.92
N ARG A 253 11.24 -41.06 3.36
CA ARG A 253 11.12 -42.42 2.86
C ARG A 253 10.45 -42.45 1.49
N MET A 254 10.93 -43.34 0.62
CA MET A 254 10.42 -43.56 -0.72
C MET A 254 8.99 -44.13 -0.67
N ASN A 255 8.07 -43.49 -1.37
CA ASN A 255 6.70 -43.97 -1.52
C ASN A 255 6.59 -45.04 -2.64
N LYS A 256 5.54 -45.89 -2.56
CA LYS A 256 5.22 -46.83 -3.64
C LYS A 256 5.04 -46.12 -5.01
N ASN A 257 4.40 -44.96 -5.00
CA ASN A 257 4.25 -44.09 -6.18
C ASN A 257 5.30 -42.96 -6.13
N LYS A 258 6.50 -43.26 -6.62
CA LYS A 258 7.61 -42.28 -6.66
C LYS A 258 7.29 -41.05 -7.49
N LYS A 259 6.57 -41.23 -8.60
CA LYS A 259 6.23 -40.11 -9.49
C LYS A 259 5.36 -39.10 -8.76
N PHE A 260 4.32 -39.55 -8.09
CA PHE A 260 3.43 -38.69 -7.31
C PHE A 260 4.16 -38.01 -6.14
N GLN A 261 5.06 -38.76 -5.44
CA GLN A 261 5.88 -38.18 -4.36
C GLN A 261 6.75 -37.03 -4.87
N LYS A 262 7.43 -37.20 -6.00
CA LYS A 262 8.27 -36.15 -6.59
C LYS A 262 7.45 -34.97 -7.06
N GLU A 263 6.28 -35.20 -7.62
CA GLU A 263 5.36 -34.13 -8.05
C GLU A 263 4.88 -33.29 -6.85
N GLN A 264 4.50 -33.94 -5.74
CA GLN A 264 4.15 -33.21 -4.51
C GLN A 264 5.32 -32.39 -3.98
N LEU A 265 6.53 -32.98 -3.90
CA LEU A 265 7.72 -32.27 -3.44
C LEU A 265 8.11 -31.13 -4.36
N SER A 266 7.93 -31.28 -5.68
CA SER A 266 8.13 -30.17 -6.62
C SER A 266 7.16 -29.02 -6.38
N ASN A 267 5.89 -29.32 -6.07
CA ASN A 267 4.89 -28.28 -5.70
C ASN A 267 5.23 -27.58 -4.38
N GLU A 268 6.01 -28.23 -3.50
CA GLU A 268 6.56 -27.66 -2.25
C GLU A 268 7.88 -26.90 -2.50
N GLY A 269 8.35 -26.84 -3.77
CA GLY A 269 9.52 -26.10 -4.19
C GLY A 269 10.84 -26.88 -4.13
N TYR A 270 10.80 -28.23 -3.99
CA TYR A 270 12.01 -29.04 -4.10
C TYR A 270 12.41 -29.20 -5.58
N GLU A 271 13.63 -28.78 -5.91
CA GLU A 271 14.14 -28.73 -7.28
C GLU A 271 15.02 -29.93 -7.63
N GLU A 272 15.62 -30.58 -6.63
CA GLU A 272 16.53 -31.69 -6.79
C GLU A 272 16.11 -32.89 -5.93
N PHE A 273 16.22 -34.11 -6.51
CA PHE A 273 15.85 -35.36 -5.86
C PHE A 273 17.02 -36.33 -5.93
N ILE A 274 17.57 -36.69 -4.76
CA ILE A 274 18.64 -37.68 -4.63
C ILE A 274 18.03 -38.96 -4.04
N GLU A 275 18.10 -40.04 -4.78
CA GLU A 275 17.53 -41.32 -4.39
C GLU A 275 18.60 -42.25 -3.85
N PHE A 276 18.33 -42.88 -2.69
CA PHE A 276 19.21 -43.84 -2.04
C PHE A 276 18.56 -45.24 -2.06
N PHE A 277 19.22 -46.17 -2.70
CA PHE A 277 18.79 -47.56 -2.84
C PHE A 277 19.75 -48.48 -2.07
N ASN A 278 19.20 -49.58 -1.50
CA ASN A 278 20.00 -50.60 -0.89
C ASN A 278 20.40 -51.64 -1.95
N ASN A 279 21.40 -51.28 -2.75
CA ASN A 279 22.01 -52.22 -3.71
C ASN A 279 23.05 -53.08 -3.03
#